data_6bfb09956f54496fbf840f13625659e6
#
_entry.id   6bfb09956f54496fbf840f13625659e6
#
_cell.length_a   1.000
_cell.length_b   1.000
_cell.length_c   1.000
_cell.angle_alpha   90.00
_cell.angle_beta   90.00
_cell.angle_gamma   90.00
#
_symmetry.space_group_name_H-M   'P 1'
#
loop_
_entity.id
_entity.type
_entity.pdbx_description
1 polymer ?
#
loop_
_entity_poly.entity_id
_entity_poly.type
_entity_poly.pdbx_seq_one_letter_code
_entity_poly.pdbx_strand_id
1 'polypeptide(L)'
;MDYLLGLFEEAKVRYMDDPFMASRVNSAWSKLDKYYTKTNDSAAYIAALVLDPCMKWEYISSTWQPEWIPDAKALVAKLWKKYRPTSPTHTQVEETAQEPKHSPNAFTAWKQQKSARRADYIDEYARYSREPPVPQDHIKQGACSWWLEERQQRLYPNLSRMALDILTIPAMSAAPERLFSSANITISDRRNRLHCDTTEAIECLKSWRRIQNIQRASDEVELRLDQVTS
;
A
#
# COMPACT_ATOMS: atom_id res chain seq x y z
N MET A 1 11.66 -6.04 -7.54
CA MET A 1 11.84 -6.77 -8.81
C MET A 1 12.79 -6.02 -9.74
N ASP A 2 12.59 -4.72 -9.97
CA ASP A 2 13.42 -3.89 -10.85
C ASP A 2 14.93 -4.00 -10.57
N TYR A 3 15.32 -3.94 -9.29
CA TYR A 3 16.72 -4.15 -8.87
C TYR A 3 17.28 -5.51 -9.30
N LEU A 4 16.50 -6.58 -9.16
CA LEU A 4 16.93 -7.92 -9.57
C LEU A 4 17.05 -8.05 -11.09
N LEU A 5 16.15 -7.42 -11.85
CA LEU A 5 16.27 -7.38 -13.31
C LEU A 5 17.56 -6.69 -13.74
N GLY A 6 17.88 -5.54 -13.13
CA GLY A 6 19.15 -4.84 -13.37
C GLY A 6 20.38 -5.71 -13.10
N LEU A 7 20.39 -6.42 -11.95
CA LEU A 7 21.48 -7.35 -11.63
C LEU A 7 21.63 -8.49 -12.65
N PHE A 8 20.52 -9.02 -13.15
CA PHE A 8 20.59 -10.08 -14.17
C PHE A 8 21.03 -9.55 -15.54
N GLU A 9 20.66 -8.32 -15.91
CA GLU A 9 21.17 -7.70 -17.11
C GLU A 9 22.67 -7.45 -17.02
N GLU A 10 23.18 -6.95 -15.90
CA GLU A 10 24.63 -6.83 -15.67
C GLU A 10 25.33 -8.19 -15.69
N ALA A 11 24.72 -9.22 -15.11
CA ALA A 11 25.26 -10.57 -15.11
C ALA A 11 25.30 -11.18 -16.53
N LYS A 12 24.30 -10.91 -17.39
CA LYS A 12 24.35 -11.34 -18.80
C LYS A 12 25.56 -10.80 -19.52
N VAL A 13 25.86 -9.52 -19.33
CA VAL A 13 27.06 -8.90 -19.93
C VAL A 13 28.32 -9.49 -19.33
N ARG A 14 28.41 -9.64 -18.02
CA ARG A 14 29.59 -10.16 -17.30
C ARG A 14 29.96 -11.58 -17.69
N TYR A 15 28.99 -12.44 -17.92
CA TYR A 15 29.18 -13.88 -18.17
C TYR A 15 28.88 -14.27 -19.62
N MET A 16 28.94 -13.31 -20.56
CA MET A 16 28.62 -13.54 -21.98
C MET A 16 29.54 -14.60 -22.61
N ASP A 17 30.82 -14.64 -22.20
CA ASP A 17 31.85 -15.56 -22.72
C ASP A 17 31.90 -16.91 -21.97
N ASP A 18 31.13 -17.08 -20.90
CA ASP A 18 31.05 -18.33 -20.15
C ASP A 18 29.72 -19.06 -20.45
N PRO A 19 29.74 -20.10 -21.33
CA PRO A 19 28.49 -20.78 -21.76
C PRO A 19 27.71 -21.40 -20.59
N PHE A 20 28.40 -21.82 -19.53
CA PHE A 20 27.78 -22.44 -18.37
C PHE A 20 27.05 -21.42 -17.49
N MET A 21 27.70 -20.30 -17.22
CA MET A 21 27.10 -19.21 -16.43
C MET A 21 26.05 -18.44 -17.25
N ALA A 22 26.28 -18.18 -18.52
CA ALA A 22 25.33 -17.51 -19.42
C ALA A 22 23.97 -18.26 -19.47
N SER A 23 24.02 -19.58 -19.58
CA SER A 23 22.79 -20.40 -19.60
C SER A 23 22.00 -20.28 -18.29
N ARG A 24 22.67 -20.28 -17.14
CA ARG A 24 22.04 -20.14 -15.83
C ARG A 24 21.46 -18.75 -15.61
N VAL A 25 22.20 -17.71 -15.96
CA VAL A 25 21.75 -16.32 -15.86
C VAL A 25 20.52 -16.10 -16.74
N ASN A 26 20.54 -16.58 -18.00
CA ASN A 26 19.40 -16.46 -18.91
C ASN A 26 18.16 -17.21 -18.39
N SER A 27 18.34 -18.39 -17.82
CA SER A 27 17.24 -19.16 -17.21
C SER A 27 16.64 -18.45 -16.00
N ALA A 28 17.47 -17.88 -15.14
CA ALA A 28 17.04 -17.11 -13.97
C ALA A 28 16.33 -15.81 -14.38
N TRP A 29 16.88 -15.10 -15.37
CA TRP A 29 16.27 -13.90 -15.94
C TRP A 29 14.90 -14.20 -16.55
N SER A 30 14.79 -15.24 -17.39
CA SER A 30 13.53 -15.64 -18.00
C SER A 30 12.47 -16.03 -16.95
N LYS A 31 12.90 -16.66 -15.86
CA LYS A 31 12.00 -16.95 -14.74
C LYS A 31 11.50 -15.68 -14.05
N LEU A 32 12.38 -14.72 -13.82
CA LEU A 32 12.02 -13.45 -13.20
C LEU A 32 11.10 -12.62 -14.10
N ASP A 33 11.40 -12.54 -15.40
CA ASP A 33 10.61 -11.84 -16.41
C ASP A 33 9.17 -12.38 -16.48
N LYS A 34 9.00 -13.71 -16.42
CA LYS A 34 7.68 -14.34 -16.34
C LYS A 34 6.86 -13.87 -15.12
N TYR A 35 7.51 -13.61 -13.99
CA TYR A 35 6.82 -13.06 -12.81
C TYR A 35 6.62 -11.56 -12.92
N TYR A 36 7.54 -10.86 -13.58
CA TYR A 36 7.43 -9.42 -13.81
C TYR A 36 6.24 -9.09 -14.72
N THR A 37 6.06 -9.81 -15.81
CA THR A 37 4.91 -9.64 -16.71
C THR A 37 3.57 -9.81 -15.99
N LYS A 38 3.48 -10.65 -14.96
CA LYS A 38 2.27 -10.79 -14.14
C LYS A 38 1.93 -9.54 -13.32
N THR A 39 2.89 -8.65 -13.07
CA THR A 39 2.58 -7.39 -12.39
C THR A 39 1.69 -6.48 -13.22
N ASN A 40 1.65 -6.67 -14.54
CA ASN A 40 0.78 -5.93 -15.44
C ASN A 40 -0.69 -6.41 -15.38
N ASP A 41 -0.93 -7.63 -14.86
CA ASP A 41 -2.28 -8.21 -14.75
C ASP A 41 -3.11 -7.50 -13.67
N SER A 42 -2.47 -6.83 -12.73
CA SER A 42 -3.15 -6.18 -11.61
C SER A 42 -2.65 -4.75 -11.37
N ALA A 43 -3.58 -3.81 -11.40
CA ALA A 43 -3.30 -2.42 -11.03
C ALA A 43 -2.80 -2.25 -9.57
N ALA A 44 -2.97 -3.27 -8.71
CA ALA A 44 -2.56 -3.22 -7.31
C ALA A 44 -1.04 -3.07 -7.15
N TYR A 45 -0.23 -3.73 -7.98
CA TYR A 45 1.23 -3.62 -7.92
C TYR A 45 1.71 -2.20 -8.21
N ILE A 46 1.15 -1.60 -9.28
CA ILE A 46 1.49 -0.21 -9.65
C ILE A 46 0.99 0.76 -8.59
N ALA A 47 -0.25 0.55 -8.13
CA ALA A 47 -0.84 1.39 -7.10
C ALA A 47 -0.07 1.30 -5.78
N ALA A 48 0.48 0.14 -5.40
CA ALA A 48 1.31 0.00 -4.20
C ALA A 48 2.57 0.87 -4.26
N LEU A 49 3.25 0.94 -5.42
CA LEU A 49 4.40 1.82 -5.63
C LEU A 49 4.00 3.31 -5.57
N VAL A 50 2.88 3.66 -6.19
CA VAL A 50 2.38 5.05 -6.21
C VAL A 50 1.92 5.51 -4.83
N LEU A 51 1.32 4.60 -4.05
CA LEU A 51 0.81 4.88 -2.70
C LEU A 51 1.89 4.78 -1.62
N ASP A 52 3.09 4.31 -1.97
CA ASP A 52 4.24 4.46 -1.10
C ASP A 52 4.66 5.93 -1.09
N PRO A 53 4.59 6.63 0.06
CA PRO A 53 4.88 8.05 0.13
C PRO A 53 6.32 8.42 -0.19
N CYS A 54 7.28 7.46 -0.10
CA CYS A 54 8.67 7.68 -0.47
C CYS A 54 8.95 7.50 -1.96
N MET A 55 8.12 6.71 -2.66
CA MET A 55 8.37 6.34 -4.05
C MET A 55 7.54 7.16 -5.02
N LYS A 56 6.22 7.14 -4.86
CA LYS A 56 5.25 7.85 -5.71
C LYS A 56 5.48 7.63 -7.22
N TRP A 57 4.95 8.51 -8.06
CA TRP A 57 5.18 8.51 -9.50
C TRP A 57 6.62 8.85 -9.89
N GLU A 58 7.37 9.49 -8.99
CA GLU A 58 8.76 9.88 -9.25
C GLU A 58 9.66 8.65 -9.44
N TYR A 59 9.51 7.63 -8.59
CA TYR A 59 10.21 6.35 -8.75
C TYR A 59 9.89 5.69 -10.11
N ILE A 60 8.60 5.60 -10.44
CA ILE A 60 8.17 4.99 -11.71
C ILE A 60 8.73 5.76 -12.90
N SER A 61 8.68 7.10 -12.85
CA SER A 61 9.18 7.95 -13.93
C SER A 61 10.70 7.89 -14.13
N SER A 62 11.45 7.59 -13.07
CA SER A 62 12.91 7.45 -13.13
C SER A 62 13.39 6.05 -13.53
N THR A 63 12.58 5.02 -13.27
CA THR A 63 13.00 3.62 -13.40
C THR A 63 12.37 2.94 -14.62
N TRP A 64 11.13 3.28 -14.97
CA TRP A 64 10.38 2.61 -16.03
C TRP A 64 10.56 3.29 -17.38
N GLN A 65 10.30 2.51 -18.45
CA GLN A 65 10.28 3.05 -19.80
C GLN A 65 9.12 4.05 -19.96
N PRO A 66 9.35 5.21 -20.58
CA PRO A 66 8.34 6.27 -20.74
C PRO A 66 7.05 5.80 -21.39
N GLU A 67 7.13 4.79 -22.26
CA GLU A 67 6.01 4.23 -23.01
C GLU A 67 4.99 3.52 -22.10
N TRP A 68 5.42 2.98 -20.96
CA TRP A 68 4.56 2.25 -20.01
C TRP A 68 3.82 3.14 -19.03
N ILE A 69 4.32 4.35 -18.84
CA ILE A 69 3.78 5.29 -17.83
C ILE A 69 2.32 5.69 -18.11
N PRO A 70 1.89 5.99 -19.35
CA PRO A 70 0.50 6.36 -19.62
C PRO A 70 -0.49 5.26 -19.26
N ASP A 71 -0.20 4.01 -19.60
CA ASP A 71 -1.05 2.86 -19.31
C ASP A 71 -1.10 2.60 -17.80
N ALA A 72 0.03 2.68 -17.11
CA ALA A 72 0.12 2.58 -15.66
C ALA A 72 -0.75 3.65 -14.97
N LYS A 73 -0.69 4.90 -15.43
CA LYS A 73 -1.54 6.00 -14.92
C LYS A 73 -3.02 5.72 -15.16
N ALA A 74 -3.39 5.20 -16.33
CA ALA A 74 -4.77 4.86 -16.65
C ALA A 74 -5.31 3.74 -15.73
N LEU A 75 -4.50 2.71 -15.44
CA LEU A 75 -4.85 1.62 -14.53
C LEU A 75 -5.09 2.10 -13.10
N VAL A 76 -4.17 2.91 -12.56
CA VAL A 76 -4.31 3.46 -11.20
C VAL A 76 -5.50 4.42 -11.12
N ALA A 77 -5.71 5.26 -12.14
CA ALA A 77 -6.87 6.15 -12.20
C ALA A 77 -8.20 5.38 -12.25
N LYS A 78 -8.24 4.25 -12.98
CA LYS A 78 -9.41 3.34 -13.00
C LYS A 78 -9.65 2.72 -11.62
N LEU A 79 -8.59 2.35 -10.91
CA LEU A 79 -8.69 1.82 -9.56
C LEU A 79 -9.18 2.90 -8.58
N TRP A 80 -8.63 4.12 -8.65
CA TRP A 80 -9.04 5.26 -7.84
C TRP A 80 -10.54 5.60 -7.98
N LYS A 81 -11.10 5.46 -9.19
CA LYS A 81 -12.54 5.69 -9.41
C LYS A 81 -13.45 4.83 -8.52
N LYS A 82 -12.99 3.67 -8.05
CA LYS A 82 -13.76 2.80 -7.15
C LYS A 82 -13.83 3.33 -5.72
N TYR A 83 -12.83 4.11 -5.31
CA TYR A 83 -12.72 4.67 -3.95
C TYR A 83 -13.21 6.11 -3.88
N ARG A 84 -13.20 6.81 -5.01
CA ARG A 84 -13.68 8.17 -5.10
C ARG A 84 -15.18 8.22 -4.79
N PRO A 85 -15.64 9.13 -3.90
CA PRO A 85 -17.06 9.29 -3.62
C PRO A 85 -17.81 9.66 -4.90
N THR A 86 -18.87 8.92 -5.20
CA THR A 86 -19.69 9.09 -6.44
C THR A 86 -20.57 10.34 -6.39
N SER A 87 -20.76 10.92 -5.22
CA SER A 87 -21.50 12.15 -4.98
C SER A 87 -20.79 12.98 -3.92
N PRO A 88 -20.85 14.32 -3.96
CA PRO A 88 -20.50 15.11 -2.81
C PRO A 88 -21.47 14.71 -1.70
N THR A 89 -21.00 13.90 -0.76
CA THR A 89 -21.75 13.62 0.45
C THR A 89 -21.92 14.96 1.14
N HIS A 90 -23.10 15.55 1.00
CA HIS A 90 -23.58 16.55 1.91
C HIS A 90 -23.60 15.89 3.29
N THR A 91 -22.52 16.05 4.04
CA THR A 91 -22.61 15.99 5.49
C THR A 91 -23.53 17.16 5.82
N GLN A 92 -24.81 16.86 5.98
CA GLN A 92 -25.75 17.77 6.61
C GLN A 92 -25.24 17.95 8.04
N VAL A 93 -24.38 18.96 8.23
CA VAL A 93 -24.38 19.64 9.49
C VAL A 93 -25.72 20.35 9.52
N GLU A 94 -26.64 19.87 10.38
CA GLU A 94 -27.84 20.60 10.74
C GLU A 94 -27.41 21.93 11.34
N GLU A 95 -27.17 22.91 10.48
CA GLU A 95 -27.18 24.33 10.87
C GLU A 95 -28.62 24.76 10.94
N THR A 96 -29.10 24.90 12.16
CA THR A 96 -30.28 25.67 12.53
C THR A 96 -30.36 26.93 11.67
N ALA A 97 -31.46 27.01 10.94
CA ALA A 97 -31.82 28.15 10.09
C ALA A 97 -31.84 29.44 10.92
N GLN A 98 -30.84 30.28 10.72
CA GLN A 98 -30.93 31.71 11.01
C GLN A 98 -30.94 32.43 9.66
N GLU A 99 -32.03 33.17 9.42
CA GLU A 99 -32.21 34.02 8.25
C GLU A 99 -31.06 35.01 8.07
N PRO A 100 -30.50 35.18 6.85
CA PRO A 100 -29.41 36.11 6.61
C PRO A 100 -30.00 37.54 6.49
N LYS A 101 -29.65 38.36 7.44
CA LYS A 101 -29.83 39.83 7.32
C LYS A 101 -28.99 40.34 6.14
N HIS A 102 -29.58 41.17 5.30
CA HIS A 102 -29.02 41.84 4.13
C HIS A 102 -27.59 42.35 4.38
N SER A 103 -26.60 41.81 3.66
CA SER A 103 -25.26 42.34 3.54
C SER A 103 -25.01 42.77 2.09
N PRO A 104 -24.35 43.95 1.83
CA PRO A 104 -24.22 44.55 0.49
C PRO A 104 -23.36 43.75 -0.50
N ASN A 105 -22.85 42.55 -0.19
CA ASN A 105 -21.95 41.76 -1.02
C ASN A 105 -22.40 40.28 -1.19
N ALA A 106 -23.70 40.05 -1.36
CA ALA A 106 -24.22 38.70 -1.60
C ALA A 106 -23.56 37.96 -2.80
N PHE A 107 -23.17 38.72 -3.83
CA PHE A 107 -22.47 38.17 -5.00
C PHE A 107 -21.03 37.78 -4.69
N THR A 108 -20.29 38.53 -3.88
CA THR A 108 -18.93 38.17 -3.43
C THR A 108 -18.95 36.99 -2.48
N ALA A 109 -19.92 36.94 -1.57
CA ALA A 109 -20.13 35.76 -0.70
C ALA A 109 -20.48 34.50 -1.52
N TRP A 110 -21.37 34.62 -2.51
CA TRP A 110 -21.71 33.55 -3.43
C TRP A 110 -20.50 33.10 -4.27
N LYS A 111 -19.71 34.05 -4.77
CA LYS A 111 -18.50 33.73 -5.54
C LYS A 111 -17.42 33.08 -4.68
N GLN A 112 -17.24 33.50 -3.44
CA GLN A 112 -16.35 32.89 -2.46
C GLN A 112 -16.85 31.50 -2.05
N GLN A 113 -18.14 31.32 -1.81
CA GLN A 113 -18.73 30.03 -1.51
C GLN A 113 -18.64 29.07 -2.70
N LYS A 114 -18.78 29.55 -3.94
CA LYS A 114 -18.63 28.74 -5.15
C LYS A 114 -17.16 28.41 -5.44
N SER A 115 -16.22 29.30 -5.13
CA SER A 115 -14.78 29.02 -5.24
C SER A 115 -14.29 28.12 -4.12
N ALA A 116 -14.78 28.26 -2.89
CA ALA A 116 -14.51 27.34 -1.79
C ALA A 116 -15.04 25.94 -2.08
N ARG A 117 -16.28 25.80 -2.56
CA ARG A 117 -16.84 24.51 -3.02
C ARG A 117 -16.07 23.91 -4.20
N ARG A 118 -15.40 24.72 -5.01
CA ARG A 118 -14.55 24.28 -6.12
C ARG A 118 -13.13 23.93 -5.65
N ALA A 119 -12.65 24.59 -4.59
CA ALA A 119 -11.36 24.30 -3.96
C ALA A 119 -11.42 23.03 -3.09
N ASP A 120 -12.54 22.74 -2.44
CA ASP A 120 -12.76 21.50 -1.69
C ASP A 120 -12.84 20.25 -2.57
N TYR A 121 -12.98 20.42 -3.88
CA TYR A 121 -13.05 19.30 -4.84
C TYR A 121 -11.72 19.13 -5.61
N ILE A 122 -10.58 19.39 -4.98
CA ILE A 122 -9.32 18.88 -5.51
C ILE A 122 -9.34 17.38 -5.21
N ASP A 123 -9.37 16.58 -6.27
CA ASP A 123 -9.27 15.13 -6.20
C ASP A 123 -8.08 14.74 -5.30
N GLU A 124 -8.35 14.00 -4.21
CA GLU A 124 -7.34 13.58 -3.23
C GLU A 124 -6.11 12.94 -3.90
N TYR A 125 -6.36 12.11 -4.91
CA TYR A 125 -5.30 11.46 -5.67
C TYR A 125 -4.47 12.45 -6.50
N ALA A 126 -5.12 13.43 -7.15
CA ALA A 126 -4.42 14.46 -7.91
C ALA A 126 -3.59 15.36 -7.00
N ARG A 127 -4.07 15.67 -5.79
CA ARG A 127 -3.34 16.41 -4.77
C ARG A 127 -2.12 15.63 -4.28
N TYR A 128 -2.32 14.39 -3.87
CA TYR A 128 -1.25 13.50 -3.40
C TYR A 128 -0.14 13.30 -4.45
N SER A 129 -0.54 13.15 -5.72
CA SER A 129 0.40 12.95 -6.84
C SER A 129 1.26 14.18 -7.16
N ARG A 130 0.84 15.38 -6.74
CA ARG A 130 1.61 16.63 -6.92
C ARG A 130 2.58 16.90 -5.78
N GLU A 131 2.35 16.31 -4.63
CA GLU A 131 3.24 16.48 -3.49
C GLU A 131 4.54 15.72 -3.71
N PRO A 132 5.70 16.28 -3.33
CA PRO A 132 6.97 15.57 -3.45
C PRO A 132 6.99 14.31 -2.58
N PRO A 133 7.85 13.33 -2.91
CA PRO A 133 8.07 12.16 -2.06
C PRO A 133 8.53 12.55 -0.64
N VAL A 134 8.08 11.76 0.32
CA VAL A 134 8.49 11.93 1.71
C VAL A 134 9.85 11.27 1.92
N PRO A 135 10.82 11.93 2.58
CA PRO A 135 12.10 11.31 2.89
C PRO A 135 11.92 10.04 3.74
N GLN A 136 12.73 9.01 3.46
CA GLN A 136 12.65 7.72 4.16
C GLN A 136 12.77 7.84 5.68
N ASP A 137 13.60 8.78 6.15
CA ASP A 137 13.84 9.04 7.57
C ASP A 137 12.57 9.47 8.34
N HIS A 138 11.58 10.01 7.62
CA HIS A 138 10.32 10.44 8.19
C HIS A 138 9.29 9.29 8.35
N ILE A 139 9.56 8.11 7.76
CA ILE A 139 8.66 6.97 7.78
C ILE A 139 9.30 5.83 8.58
N LYS A 140 9.14 5.86 9.90
CA LYS A 140 9.79 4.91 10.81
C LYS A 140 9.25 3.47 10.74
N GLN A 141 7.98 3.31 10.38
CA GLN A 141 7.26 2.01 10.45
C GLN A 141 6.64 1.57 9.11
N GLY A 142 7.13 2.13 7.99
CA GLY A 142 6.67 1.80 6.66
C GLY A 142 5.44 2.56 6.18
N ALA A 143 5.10 2.38 4.89
CA ALA A 143 4.06 3.14 4.22
C ALA A 143 2.66 3.01 4.86
N CYS A 144 2.29 1.82 5.37
CA CYS A 144 1.01 1.61 6.04
C CYS A 144 0.84 2.49 7.28
N SER A 145 1.89 2.61 8.10
CA SER A 145 1.85 3.44 9.32
C SER A 145 1.67 4.91 8.99
N TRP A 146 2.28 5.40 7.92
CA TRP A 146 2.11 6.77 7.45
C TRP A 146 0.66 7.06 7.05
N TRP A 147 0.00 6.12 6.37
CA TRP A 147 -1.42 6.26 6.00
C TRP A 147 -2.38 6.12 7.21
N LEU A 148 -1.95 5.46 8.29
CA LEU A 148 -2.72 5.35 9.53
C LEU A 148 -2.65 6.61 10.40
N GLU A 149 -1.71 7.52 10.15
CA GLU A 149 -1.63 8.78 10.88
C GLU A 149 -2.92 9.60 10.72
N GLU A 150 -3.42 10.13 11.82
CA GLU A 150 -4.67 10.91 11.84
C GLU A 150 -4.63 12.10 10.85
N ARG A 151 -3.46 12.71 10.71
CA ARG A 151 -3.23 13.80 9.75
C ARG A 151 -3.51 13.36 8.31
N GLN A 152 -3.01 12.20 7.91
CA GLN A 152 -3.18 11.69 6.54
C GLN A 152 -4.62 11.25 6.29
N GLN A 153 -5.25 10.61 7.27
CA GLN A 153 -6.66 10.22 7.18
C GLN A 153 -7.61 11.42 7.06
N ARG A 154 -7.28 12.55 7.71
CA ARG A 154 -8.04 13.80 7.55
C ARG A 154 -7.81 14.48 6.21
N LEU A 155 -6.58 14.46 5.69
CA LEU A 155 -6.22 15.08 4.42
C LEU A 155 -6.70 14.29 3.19
N TYR A 156 -6.71 12.96 3.31
CA TYR A 156 -6.94 11.98 2.24
C TYR A 156 -7.87 10.85 2.69
N PRO A 157 -9.10 11.12 3.13
CA PRO A 157 -9.96 10.10 3.76
C PRO A 157 -10.23 8.90 2.85
N ASN A 158 -10.49 9.11 1.56
CA ASN A 158 -10.75 8.03 0.62
C ASN A 158 -9.48 7.40 0.05
N LEU A 159 -8.44 8.21 -0.16
CA LEU A 159 -7.16 7.71 -0.64
C LEU A 159 -6.43 6.89 0.43
N SER A 160 -6.55 7.24 1.72
CA SER A 160 -6.03 6.42 2.84
C SER A 160 -6.68 5.04 2.87
N ARG A 161 -7.99 4.93 2.64
CA ARG A 161 -8.66 3.62 2.53
C ARG A 161 -8.10 2.80 1.38
N MET A 162 -8.00 3.40 0.19
CA MET A 162 -7.39 2.75 -0.96
C MET A 162 -5.96 2.30 -0.66
N ALA A 163 -5.16 3.14 -0.01
CA ALA A 163 -3.78 2.83 0.33
C ALA A 163 -3.68 1.67 1.31
N LEU A 164 -4.48 1.65 2.36
CA LEU A 164 -4.50 0.57 3.32
C LEU A 164 -4.97 -0.74 2.70
N ASP A 165 -6.04 -0.73 1.89
CA ASP A 165 -6.55 -1.92 1.19
C ASP A 165 -5.47 -2.53 0.27
N ILE A 166 -4.66 -1.71 -0.40
CA ILE A 166 -3.63 -2.18 -1.33
C ILE A 166 -2.34 -2.57 -0.64
N LEU A 167 -1.83 -1.73 0.28
CA LEU A 167 -0.54 -1.95 0.93
C LEU A 167 -0.58 -3.09 1.96
N THR A 168 -1.76 -3.49 2.43
CA THR A 168 -1.93 -4.67 3.29
C THR A 168 -1.99 -5.98 2.52
N ILE A 169 -2.09 -5.95 1.19
CA ILE A 169 -2.03 -7.17 0.37
C ILE A 169 -0.63 -7.80 0.52
N PRO A 170 -0.54 -9.07 0.97
CA PRO A 170 0.76 -9.73 1.11
C PRO A 170 1.47 -9.84 -0.24
N ALA A 171 2.71 -9.39 -0.31
CA ALA A 171 3.52 -9.47 -1.53
C ALA A 171 3.93 -10.91 -1.91
N MET A 172 3.76 -11.87 -0.99
CA MET A 172 4.12 -13.27 -1.17
C MET A 172 3.05 -14.19 -0.61
N SER A 173 2.92 -15.38 -1.22
CA SER A 173 2.05 -16.48 -0.72
C SER A 173 2.63 -17.20 0.50
N ALA A 174 3.83 -16.86 0.96
CA ALA A 174 4.49 -17.54 2.05
C ALA A 174 3.71 -17.53 3.38
N ALA A 175 2.96 -16.46 3.67
CA ALA A 175 2.14 -16.41 4.88
C ALA A 175 0.92 -17.35 4.81
N PRO A 176 0.09 -17.36 3.74
CA PRO A 176 -0.92 -18.39 3.53
C PRO A 176 -0.38 -19.82 3.51
N GLU A 177 0.75 -20.07 2.84
CA GLU A 177 1.37 -21.39 2.79
C GLU A 177 1.80 -21.90 4.17
N ARG A 178 2.35 -21.04 5.02
CA ARG A 178 2.66 -21.39 6.42
C ARG A 178 1.40 -21.69 7.22
N LEU A 179 0.31 -20.93 6.98
CA LEU A 179 -0.98 -21.16 7.63
C LEU A 179 -1.55 -22.51 7.21
N PHE A 180 -1.56 -22.83 5.92
CA PHE A 180 -2.04 -24.12 5.42
C PHE A 180 -1.19 -25.29 5.92
N SER A 181 0.14 -25.13 5.99
CA SER A 181 1.03 -26.14 6.58
C SER A 181 0.75 -26.34 8.07
N SER A 182 0.50 -25.26 8.83
CA SER A 182 0.13 -25.34 10.25
C SER A 182 -1.22 -26.02 10.43
N ALA A 183 -2.21 -25.66 9.62
CA ALA A 183 -3.54 -26.24 9.64
C ALA A 183 -3.49 -27.75 9.32
N ASN A 184 -2.69 -28.17 8.32
CA ASN A 184 -2.48 -29.59 8.01
C ASN A 184 -1.90 -30.38 9.19
N ILE A 185 -0.97 -29.80 9.95
CA ILE A 185 -0.43 -30.42 11.17
C ILE A 185 -1.52 -30.53 12.24
N THR A 186 -2.42 -29.54 12.32
CA THR A 186 -3.54 -29.51 13.27
C THR A 186 -4.60 -30.55 12.92
N ILE A 187 -4.87 -30.72 11.61
CA ILE A 187 -5.77 -31.74 11.05
C ILE A 187 -4.93 -33.00 10.80
N SER A 188 -4.45 -33.64 11.86
CA SER A 188 -3.78 -34.96 11.76
C SER A 188 -4.81 -36.06 11.49
N ASP A 189 -4.35 -37.24 10.99
CA ASP A 189 -5.22 -38.38 10.69
C ASP A 189 -6.13 -38.79 11.85
N ARG A 190 -5.71 -38.55 13.08
CA ARG A 190 -6.52 -38.77 14.28
C ARG A 190 -7.58 -37.70 14.56
N ARG A 191 -7.52 -36.55 13.87
CA ARG A 191 -8.38 -35.38 14.04
C ARG A 191 -9.09 -34.96 12.76
N ASN A 192 -9.23 -35.85 11.79
CA ASN A 192 -9.90 -35.59 10.50
C ASN A 192 -11.40 -35.21 10.62
N ARG A 193 -11.97 -35.28 11.83
CA ARG A 193 -13.36 -34.85 12.11
C ARG A 193 -13.46 -33.45 12.72
N LEU A 194 -12.36 -32.70 12.79
CA LEU A 194 -12.44 -31.30 13.23
C LEU A 194 -13.23 -30.49 12.22
N HIS A 195 -14.23 -29.76 12.72
CA HIS A 195 -14.98 -28.79 11.91
C HIS A 195 -14.07 -27.66 11.47
N CYS A 196 -14.35 -27.07 10.29
CA CYS A 196 -13.54 -25.97 9.75
C CYS A 196 -13.43 -24.80 10.72
N ASP A 197 -14.53 -24.42 11.40
CA ASP A 197 -14.56 -23.31 12.37
C ASP A 197 -13.64 -23.57 13.58
N THR A 198 -13.53 -24.83 14.01
CA THR A 198 -12.61 -25.20 15.10
C THR A 198 -11.15 -25.08 14.65
N THR A 199 -10.85 -25.48 13.42
CA THR A 199 -9.51 -25.34 12.86
C THR A 199 -9.13 -23.87 12.70
N GLU A 200 -10.05 -23.05 12.18
CA GLU A 200 -9.88 -21.61 12.08
C GLU A 200 -9.60 -20.97 13.45
N ALA A 201 -10.43 -21.28 14.47
CA ALA A 201 -10.23 -20.76 15.82
C ALA A 201 -8.86 -21.13 16.40
N ILE A 202 -8.39 -22.36 16.19
CA ILE A 202 -7.07 -22.83 16.65
C ILE A 202 -5.96 -22.04 15.95
N GLU A 203 -6.02 -21.84 14.64
CA GLU A 203 -4.99 -21.11 13.89
C GLU A 203 -4.99 -19.61 14.27
N CYS A 204 -6.15 -19.01 14.47
CA CYS A 204 -6.26 -17.63 15.00
C CYS A 204 -5.61 -17.51 16.40
N LEU A 205 -5.91 -18.42 17.31
CA LEU A 205 -5.30 -18.43 18.64
C LEU A 205 -3.78 -18.61 18.60
N LYS A 206 -3.27 -19.47 17.73
CA LYS A 206 -1.82 -19.62 17.52
C LYS A 206 -1.18 -18.34 17.02
N SER A 207 -1.83 -17.66 16.07
CA SER A 207 -1.35 -16.39 15.53
C SER A 207 -1.31 -15.29 16.59
N TRP A 208 -2.36 -15.13 17.36
CA TRP A 208 -2.44 -14.12 18.43
C TRP A 208 -1.41 -14.37 19.54
N ARG A 209 -1.22 -15.62 19.95
CA ARG A 209 -0.18 -16.00 20.92
C ARG A 209 1.23 -15.68 20.41
N ARG A 210 1.48 -15.88 19.12
CA ARG A 210 2.78 -15.53 18.52
C ARG A 210 3.02 -14.02 18.58
N ILE A 211 2.03 -13.21 18.25
CA ILE A 211 2.11 -11.74 18.32
C ILE A 211 2.37 -11.28 19.76
N GLN A 212 1.63 -11.81 20.74
CA GLN A 212 1.84 -11.46 22.14
C GLN A 212 3.22 -11.84 22.66
N ASN A 213 3.76 -12.98 22.23
CA ASN A 213 5.12 -13.40 22.63
C ASN A 213 6.19 -12.51 22.02
N ILE A 214 6.01 -12.07 20.76
CA ILE A 214 6.92 -11.11 20.12
C ILE A 214 6.87 -9.77 20.84
N GLN A 215 5.68 -9.28 21.18
CA GLN A 215 5.49 -8.02 21.91
C GLN A 215 6.21 -8.06 23.28
N ARG A 216 5.98 -9.10 24.08
CA ARG A 216 6.65 -9.30 25.37
C ARG A 216 8.18 -9.35 25.24
N ALA A 217 8.69 -10.06 24.22
CA ALA A 217 10.12 -10.12 23.99
C ALA A 217 10.71 -8.74 23.62
N SER A 218 9.96 -7.92 22.86
CA SER A 218 10.37 -6.55 22.53
C SER A 218 10.38 -5.66 23.76
N ASP A 219 9.33 -5.74 24.60
CA ASP A 219 9.23 -4.96 25.84
C ASP A 219 10.36 -5.33 26.83
N GLU A 220 10.74 -6.63 26.93
CA GLU A 220 11.85 -7.08 27.75
C GLU A 220 13.21 -6.58 27.26
N VAL A 221 13.42 -6.48 25.94
CA VAL A 221 14.65 -5.93 25.35
C VAL A 221 14.73 -4.43 25.62
N GLU A 222 13.65 -3.70 25.47
CA GLU A 222 13.58 -2.25 25.73
C GLU A 222 13.88 -1.93 27.19
N LEU A 223 13.29 -2.68 28.14
CA LEU A 223 13.55 -2.55 29.58
C LEU A 223 15.03 -2.83 29.94
N ARG A 224 15.69 -3.78 29.26
CA ARG A 224 17.10 -4.07 29.47
C ARG A 224 18.01 -2.96 28.94
N LEU A 225 17.67 -2.36 27.80
CA LEU A 225 18.42 -1.25 27.24
C LEU A 225 18.37 -0.02 28.14
N ASP A 226 17.21 0.28 28.72
CA ASP A 226 17.05 1.41 29.65
C ASP A 226 17.84 1.21 30.95
N GLN A 227 18.01 -0.04 31.42
CA GLN A 227 18.83 -0.36 32.58
C GLN A 227 20.35 -0.27 32.33
N VAL A 228 20.80 -0.35 31.09
CA VAL A 228 22.22 -0.26 30.72
C VAL A 228 22.63 1.20 30.45
N THR A 229 21.66 2.06 30.16
CA THR A 229 21.89 3.48 29.84
C THR A 229 21.66 4.42 31.03
N SER A 230 21.22 3.89 32.20
CA SER A 230 21.07 4.60 33.47
C SER A 230 22.25 4.30 34.41
#